data_9b623e2b6647d7a142010870365299f3
#
_entry.id   9b623e2b6647d7a142010870365299f3
#
_cell.length_a   1.000
_cell.length_b   1.000
_cell.length_c   1.000
_cell.angle_alpha   90.00
_cell.angle_beta   90.00
_cell.angle_gamma   90.00
#
_symmetry.space_group_name_H-M   'P 1'
#
loop_
_entity.id
_entity.type
_entity.pdbx_description
1 polymer ?
#
loop_
_entity_poly.entity_id
_entity_poly.type
_entity_poly.pdbx_seq_one_letter_code
_entity_poly.pdbx_strand_id
1 'polypeptide(L)' 'MYKSRLKFMREYKGLTQASLAEKSGVSLRLIQAYEQGYKDINKAQVVTALQLAEALECDVYEIINNRQ' A
#
# COMPACT_ATOMS: atom_id res chain seq x y z
N MET A 1 -8.09 -16.31 -3.20
CA MET A 1 -6.89 -15.79 -2.49
C MET A 1 -6.72 -14.32 -2.79
N TYR A 2 -6.50 -13.55 -1.75
CA TYR A 2 -6.33 -12.10 -1.90
C TYR A 2 -4.92 -11.76 -2.36
N LYS A 3 -4.84 -10.93 -3.36
CA LYS A 3 -3.54 -10.47 -3.87
C LYS A 3 -3.45 -8.96 -3.71
N SER A 4 -2.47 -8.52 -2.96
CA SER A 4 -2.30 -7.11 -2.67
C SER A 4 -1.23 -6.51 -3.57
N ARG A 5 -1.63 -5.55 -4.40
CA ARG A 5 -0.67 -4.81 -5.21
C ARG A 5 0.28 -4.02 -4.30
N LEU A 6 -0.26 -3.50 -3.21
CA LEU A 6 0.57 -2.77 -2.26
C LEU A 6 1.69 -3.66 -1.72
N LYS A 7 1.35 -4.87 -1.33
CA LYS A 7 2.36 -5.79 -0.81
C LYS A 7 3.38 -6.12 -1.89
N PHE A 8 2.90 -6.36 -3.11
CA PHE A 8 3.80 -6.69 -4.22
C PHE A 8 4.81 -5.57 -4.44
N MET A 9 4.33 -4.33 -4.53
CA MET A 9 5.21 -3.20 -4.78
C MET A 9 6.16 -2.96 -3.62
N ARG A 10 5.67 -3.14 -2.39
CA ARG A 10 6.51 -2.99 -1.23
C ARG A 10 7.68 -3.97 -1.26
N GLU A 11 7.36 -5.23 -1.52
CA GLU A 11 8.41 -6.26 -1.56
C GLU A 11 9.34 -6.06 -2.75
N TYR A 12 8.79 -5.62 -3.87
CA TYR A 12 9.59 -5.33 -5.05
C TYR A 12 10.62 -4.25 -4.75
N LYS A 13 10.25 -3.27 -3.93
CA LYS A 13 11.17 -2.19 -3.56
C LYS A 13 12.06 -2.57 -2.38
N GLY A 14 11.92 -3.78 -1.85
CA GLY A 14 12.79 -4.25 -0.78
C GLY A 14 12.45 -3.68 0.59
N LEU A 15 11.20 -3.26 0.81
CA LEU A 15 10.81 -2.63 2.06
C LEU A 15 10.03 -3.60 2.93
N THR A 16 10.23 -3.49 4.25
CA THR A 16 9.35 -4.15 5.20
C THR A 16 8.12 -3.30 5.42
N GLN A 17 7.10 -3.89 6.05
CA GLN A 17 5.91 -3.11 6.38
C GLN A 17 6.27 -1.93 7.28
N ALA A 18 7.15 -2.18 8.26
CA ALA A 18 7.54 -1.12 9.18
C ALA A 18 8.28 -0.01 8.47
N SER A 19 9.19 -0.34 7.56
CA SER A 19 9.94 0.69 6.86
C SER A 19 9.04 1.48 5.92
N LEU A 20 8.05 0.82 5.30
CA LEU A 20 7.09 1.55 4.48
C LEU A 20 6.26 2.50 5.33
N ALA A 21 5.84 2.04 6.52
CA ALA A 21 5.07 2.89 7.42
C ALA A 21 5.87 4.14 7.78
N GLU A 22 7.13 3.96 8.11
CA GLU A 22 7.98 5.07 8.48
C GLU A 22 8.18 6.02 7.31
N LYS A 23 8.42 5.47 6.14
CA LYS A 23 8.73 6.28 4.96
C LYS A 23 7.51 7.02 4.45
N SER A 24 6.34 6.42 4.55
CA SER A 24 5.12 6.99 4.00
C SER A 24 4.37 7.87 4.98
N GLY A 25 4.59 7.68 6.26
CA GLY A 25 3.79 8.35 7.28
C GLY A 25 2.44 7.69 7.51
N VAL A 26 2.19 6.56 6.86
CA VAL A 26 0.95 5.80 7.04
C VAL A 26 1.18 4.77 8.12
N SER A 27 0.19 4.57 9.00
CA SER A 27 0.39 3.68 10.15
C SER A 27 0.64 2.25 9.70
N LEU A 28 1.45 1.55 10.47
CA LEU A 28 1.74 0.15 10.20
C LEU A 28 0.47 -0.68 10.19
N ARG A 29 -0.42 -0.40 11.14
CA ARG A 29 -1.68 -1.15 11.23
C ARG A 29 -2.50 -1.01 9.96
N LEU A 30 -2.53 0.20 9.40
CA LEU A 30 -3.30 0.45 8.19
C LEU A 30 -2.68 -0.28 7.00
N ILE A 31 -1.36 -0.27 6.90
CA ILE A 31 -0.68 -0.99 5.83
C ILE A 31 -0.99 -2.48 5.93
N GLN A 32 -0.93 -3.03 7.15
CA GLN A 32 -1.23 -4.45 7.35
C GLN A 32 -2.67 -4.76 6.94
N ALA A 33 -3.61 -3.88 7.29
CA ALA A 33 -5.01 -4.11 6.95
C ALA A 33 -5.20 -4.14 5.45
N TYR A 34 -4.55 -3.24 4.73
CA TYR A 34 -4.64 -3.24 3.27
C TYR A 34 -4.02 -4.50 2.67
N GLU A 35 -2.86 -4.89 3.16
CA GLU A 35 -2.17 -6.04 2.57
C GLU A 35 -2.89 -7.33 2.84
N GLN A 36 -3.57 -7.43 3.97
CA GLN A 36 -4.30 -8.64 4.32
C GLN A 36 -5.74 -8.65 3.83
N GLY A 37 -6.18 -7.55 3.25
CA GLY A 37 -7.52 -7.48 2.69
C GLY A 37 -8.61 -7.12 3.69
N TYR A 38 -8.25 -6.73 4.91
CA TYR A 38 -9.23 -6.29 5.89
C TYR A 38 -9.80 -4.92 5.54
N LYS A 39 -9.04 -4.11 4.82
CA LYS A 39 -9.50 -2.85 4.31
C LYS A 39 -9.21 -2.80 2.81
N ASP A 40 -10.13 -2.17 2.09
CA ASP A 40 -10.03 -2.07 0.64
C ASP A 40 -9.24 -0.81 0.28
N ILE A 41 -8.05 -1.00 -0.26
CA ILE A 41 -7.20 0.14 -0.60
C ILE A 41 -7.84 0.99 -1.70
N ASN A 42 -8.74 0.41 -2.51
CA ASN A 42 -9.44 1.17 -3.53
C ASN A 42 -10.35 2.24 -2.91
N LYS A 43 -10.69 2.07 -1.64
CA LYS A 43 -11.54 3.01 -0.92
C LYS A 43 -10.74 3.89 0.03
N ALA A 44 -9.42 3.83 -0.05
CA ALA A 44 -8.58 4.64 0.81
C ALA A 44 -8.75 6.11 0.45
N GLN A 45 -8.49 6.98 1.43
CA GLN A 45 -8.44 8.39 1.15
C GLN A 45 -7.33 8.67 0.14
N VAL A 46 -7.58 9.65 -0.73
CA VAL A 46 -6.61 9.97 -1.77
C VAL A 46 -5.25 10.29 -1.17
N VAL A 47 -5.23 11.05 -0.08
CA VAL A 47 -3.96 11.42 0.55
C VAL A 47 -3.19 10.18 1.00
N THR A 48 -3.89 9.23 1.60
CA THR A 48 -3.24 8.00 2.07
C THR A 48 -2.65 7.23 0.90
N ALA A 49 -3.42 7.08 -0.16
CA ALA A 49 -2.95 6.34 -1.33
C ALA A 49 -1.72 7.03 -1.95
N LEU A 50 -1.76 8.36 -2.03
CA LEU A 50 -0.65 9.11 -2.59
C LEU A 50 0.61 9.01 -1.73
N GLN A 51 0.44 9.03 -0.41
CA GLN A 51 1.58 8.89 0.50
C GLN A 51 2.26 7.54 0.30
N LEU A 52 1.47 6.48 0.16
CA LEU A 52 2.04 5.16 -0.06
C LEU A 52 2.74 5.07 -1.40
N ALA A 53 2.11 5.59 -2.45
CA ALA A 53 2.70 5.54 -3.78
C ALA A 53 3.99 6.34 -3.83
N GLU A 54 4.01 7.49 -3.17
CA GLU A 54 5.21 8.33 -3.15
C GLU A 54 6.35 7.63 -2.43
N ALA A 55 6.06 7.01 -1.29
CA ALA A 55 7.07 6.27 -0.54
C ALA A 55 7.63 5.13 -1.36
N LEU A 56 6.80 4.51 -2.19
CA LEU A 56 7.21 3.41 -3.04
C LEU A 56 7.78 3.88 -4.38
N GLU A 57 7.75 5.18 -4.62
CA GLU A 57 8.25 5.77 -5.86
C GLU A 57 7.58 5.14 -7.08
N CYS A 58 6.26 5.00 -6.99
CA CYS A 58 5.49 4.42 -8.07
C CYS A 58 4.20 5.20 -8.24
N ASP A 59 3.49 4.86 -9.33
CA ASP A 59 2.21 5.45 -9.62
C ASP A 59 1.17 4.87 -8.67
N VAL A 60 0.22 5.69 -8.24
CA VAL A 60 -0.84 5.22 -7.36
C VAL A 60 -1.60 4.06 -7.98
N TYR A 61 -1.71 4.03 -9.30
CA TYR A 61 -2.40 2.93 -9.97
C TYR A 61 -1.71 1.59 -9.77
N GLU A 62 -0.46 1.60 -9.36
CA GLU A 62 0.27 0.35 -9.19
C GLU A 62 -0.01 -0.31 -7.86
N ILE A 63 -0.63 0.40 -6.93
CA ILE A 63 -0.89 -0.15 -5.61
C ILE A 63 -2.37 -0.39 -5.34
N ILE A 64 -3.27 0.15 -6.16
CA ILE A 64 -4.68 -0.09 -5.95
C ILE A 64 -5.09 -1.39 -6.60
N ASN A 65 -6.12 -2.04 -6.05
CA ASN A 65 -6.56 -3.35 -6.49
C ASN A 65 -7.92 -3.25 -7.17
N ASN A 66 -8.03 -2.34 -8.11
CA ASN A 66 -9.32 -2.08 -8.75
C ASN A 66 -9.56 -2.95 -9.97
N ARG A 67 -8.74 -3.97 -10.15
CA ARG A 67 -8.87 -4.85 -11.31
C ARG A 67 -9.98 -5.86 -11.09
N GLN A 68 -10.58 -6.25 -12.14
CA GLN A 68 -11.66 -7.23 -12.10
C GLN A 68 -11.25 -8.51 -12.75
#